data_4e7f40aa05ac33a8500f88b0bcf521c4
#
_entry.id   4e7f40aa05ac33a8500f88b0bcf521c4
#
_cell.length_a   1.000
_cell.length_b   1.000
_cell.length_c   1.000
_cell.angle_alpha   90.00
_cell.angle_beta   90.00
_cell.angle_gamma   90.00
#
_symmetry.space_group_name_H-M   'P 1'
#
loop_
_entity.id
_entity.type
_entity.pdbx_description
1 polymer ?
#
loop_
_entity_poly.entity_id
_entity_poly.type
_entity_poly.pdbx_seq_one_letter_code
_entity_poly.pdbx_strand_id
1 'polypeptide(L)'
;RQCVATSLDTGSALHQASQTLSDAIMSGETITRARMNDAMNAAFVGTNANGSWTQRDSFEALEAAVATTLGAIVPSGTAHEQINWLQSFEKSLPTHTVRSEQQILRQQFSTPPSIARLCSYLAAPTSDDDLLEPSAGTGILAASSATTLKSLRLNELDPTRAALLRHVFP
;
A
#
# COMPACT_ATOMS: atom_id res chain seq x y z
N ARG A 1 8.93 -27.01 29.82
CA ARG A 1 8.51 -25.60 29.63
C ARG A 1 8.53 -25.35 28.14
N GLN A 2 7.37 -25.44 27.47
CA GLN A 2 7.20 -25.00 26.09
C GLN A 2 7.30 -23.47 26.06
N CYS A 3 8.29 -22.94 25.38
CA CYS A 3 8.26 -21.53 24.95
C CYS A 3 7.07 -21.38 23.97
N VAL A 4 6.01 -20.76 24.43
CA VAL A 4 4.98 -20.22 23.54
C VAL A 4 5.64 -19.03 22.86
N ALA A 5 6.10 -19.22 21.63
CA ALA A 5 6.42 -18.11 20.75
C ALA A 5 5.11 -17.31 20.61
N THR A 6 5.07 -16.10 21.14
CA THR A 6 4.02 -15.12 20.86
C THR A 6 4.03 -14.93 19.35
N SER A 7 3.02 -15.51 18.65
CA SER A 7 2.78 -15.20 17.25
C SER A 7 2.56 -13.69 17.19
N LEU A 8 3.51 -12.95 16.61
CA LEU A 8 3.27 -11.58 16.21
C LEU A 8 1.99 -11.59 15.38
N ASP A 9 1.03 -10.76 15.74
CA ASP A 9 -0.18 -10.58 14.96
C ASP A 9 0.24 -10.25 13.52
N THR A 10 -0.24 -11.03 12.56
CA THR A 10 0.10 -10.86 11.12
C THR A 10 -0.11 -9.43 10.68
N GLY A 11 -1.14 -8.75 11.19
CA GLY A 11 -1.40 -7.33 10.90
C GLY A 11 -0.27 -6.40 11.38
N SER A 12 0.27 -6.67 12.58
CA SER A 12 1.38 -5.89 13.15
C SER A 12 2.68 -6.10 12.36
N ALA A 13 2.99 -7.34 11.97
CA ALA A 13 4.18 -7.64 11.17
C ALA A 13 4.09 -7.01 9.77
N LEU A 14 2.92 -7.07 9.11
CA LEU A 14 2.69 -6.42 7.82
C LEU A 14 2.83 -4.89 7.92
N HIS A 15 2.30 -4.29 8.97
CA HIS A 15 2.49 -2.86 9.22
C HIS A 15 3.98 -2.50 9.39
N GLN A 16 4.74 -3.28 10.17
CA GLN A 16 6.18 -3.05 10.35
C GLN A 16 6.94 -3.18 9.02
N ALA A 17 6.62 -4.18 8.20
CA ALA A 17 7.21 -4.33 6.86
C ALA A 17 6.85 -3.13 5.96
N SER A 18 5.59 -2.71 5.96
CA SER A 18 5.12 -1.53 5.22
C SER A 18 5.84 -0.26 5.65
N GLN A 19 6.03 -0.03 6.96
CA GLN A 19 6.78 1.11 7.47
C GLN A 19 8.23 1.10 6.99
N THR A 20 8.91 -0.04 7.06
CA THR A 20 10.29 -0.20 6.56
C THR A 20 10.40 0.12 5.07
N LEU A 21 9.41 -0.29 4.26
CA LEU A 21 9.35 0.02 2.84
C LEU A 21 9.01 1.50 2.58
N SER A 22 8.14 2.10 3.40
CA SER A 22 7.84 3.54 3.35
C SER A 22 9.09 4.38 3.57
N ASP A 23 9.88 4.03 4.61
CA ASP A 23 11.12 4.74 4.94
C ASP A 23 12.14 4.63 3.80
N ALA A 24 12.24 3.44 3.16
CA ALA A 24 13.08 3.22 2.00
C ALA A 24 12.64 4.07 0.79
N ILE A 25 11.33 4.11 0.50
CA ILE A 25 10.77 4.96 -0.56
C ILE A 25 11.07 6.44 -0.29
N MET A 26 10.85 6.90 0.94
CA MET A 26 11.07 8.28 1.34
C MET A 26 12.55 8.69 1.26
N SER A 27 13.46 7.76 1.49
CA SER A 27 14.91 7.99 1.32
C SER A 27 15.40 7.91 -0.13
N GLY A 28 14.51 7.61 -1.09
CA GLY A 28 14.85 7.43 -2.50
C GLY A 28 15.53 6.11 -2.83
N GLU A 29 15.45 5.12 -1.95
CA GLU A 29 15.99 3.79 -2.19
C GLU A 29 15.18 3.06 -3.27
N THR A 30 15.86 2.34 -4.16
CA THR A 30 15.19 1.49 -5.15
C THR A 30 14.59 0.26 -4.48
N ILE A 31 13.28 0.11 -4.58
CA ILE A 31 12.59 -1.06 -4.03
C ILE A 31 12.74 -2.23 -4.99
N THR A 32 13.52 -3.22 -4.57
CA THR A 32 13.69 -4.49 -5.29
C THR A 32 12.92 -5.62 -4.59
N ARG A 33 12.74 -6.77 -5.26
CA ARG A 33 12.20 -7.97 -4.60
C ARG A 33 13.03 -8.42 -3.40
N ALA A 34 14.36 -8.30 -3.48
CA ALA A 34 15.25 -8.60 -2.36
C ALA A 34 14.93 -7.66 -1.17
N ARG A 35 14.81 -6.36 -1.41
CA ARG A 35 14.48 -5.37 -0.38
C ARG A 35 13.12 -5.64 0.27
N MET A 36 12.10 -6.02 -0.53
CA MET A 36 10.80 -6.44 -0.01
C MET A 36 10.94 -7.67 0.90
N ASN A 37 11.66 -8.70 0.43
CA ASN A 37 11.88 -9.92 1.20
C ASN A 37 12.62 -9.64 2.53
N ASP A 38 13.61 -8.77 2.53
CA ASP A 38 14.36 -8.39 3.73
C ASP A 38 13.43 -7.69 4.76
N ALA A 39 12.58 -6.76 4.31
CA ALA A 39 11.59 -6.11 5.16
C ALA A 39 10.59 -7.11 5.77
N MET A 40 10.10 -8.04 4.94
CA MET A 40 9.19 -9.09 5.39
C MET A 40 9.87 -10.06 6.36
N ASN A 41 11.09 -10.52 6.05
CA ASN A 41 11.84 -11.44 6.90
C ASN A 41 12.11 -10.84 8.29
N ALA A 42 12.45 -9.54 8.33
CA ALA A 42 12.68 -8.83 9.58
C ALA A 42 11.39 -8.69 10.41
N ALA A 43 10.29 -8.28 9.76
CA ALA A 43 9.01 -8.07 10.43
C ALA A 43 8.37 -9.36 10.95
N PHE A 44 8.45 -10.44 10.18
CA PHE A 44 7.87 -11.75 10.54
C PHE A 44 8.83 -12.65 11.33
N VAL A 45 10.07 -12.22 11.54
CA VAL A 45 11.12 -13.06 12.14
C VAL A 45 11.19 -14.43 11.48
N GLY A 46 11.05 -14.46 10.14
CA GLY A 46 10.97 -15.68 9.35
C GLY A 46 11.00 -15.41 7.86
N THR A 47 10.86 -16.46 7.04
CA THR A 47 10.99 -16.35 5.59
C THR A 47 9.73 -16.87 4.86
N ASN A 48 9.59 -16.49 3.59
CA ASN A 48 8.58 -17.09 2.70
C ASN A 48 8.75 -18.60 2.58
N ALA A 49 10.01 -19.08 2.54
CA ALA A 49 10.33 -20.49 2.39
C ALA A 49 9.85 -21.36 3.57
N ASN A 50 9.81 -20.82 4.78
CA ASN A 50 9.29 -21.52 5.96
C ASN A 50 7.80 -21.22 6.23
N GLY A 51 7.13 -20.48 5.33
CA GLY A 51 5.70 -20.19 5.43
C GLY A 51 5.35 -19.08 6.42
N SER A 52 6.32 -18.29 6.92
CA SER A 52 6.06 -17.18 7.86
C SER A 52 5.23 -16.07 7.21
N TRP A 53 5.38 -15.86 5.92
CA TRP A 53 4.64 -14.89 5.11
C TRP A 53 4.54 -15.40 3.66
N THR A 54 3.67 -14.80 2.86
CA THR A 54 3.45 -15.16 1.45
C THR A 54 3.90 -14.02 0.51
N GLN A 55 4.10 -14.33 -0.77
CA GLN A 55 4.37 -13.30 -1.79
C GLN A 55 3.23 -12.27 -1.86
N ARG A 56 1.99 -12.69 -1.64
CA ARG A 56 0.85 -11.77 -1.55
C ARG A 56 1.09 -10.74 -0.42
N ASP A 57 1.46 -11.22 0.77
CA ASP A 57 1.67 -10.35 1.93
C ASP A 57 2.75 -9.28 1.65
N SER A 58 3.82 -9.66 0.94
CA SER A 58 4.88 -8.70 0.60
C SER A 58 4.41 -7.61 -0.36
N PHE A 59 3.52 -7.92 -1.30
CA PHE A 59 2.93 -6.92 -2.18
C PHE A 59 1.87 -6.06 -1.48
N GLU A 60 1.07 -6.63 -0.57
CA GLU A 60 0.14 -5.85 0.26
C GLU A 60 0.91 -4.84 1.15
N ALA A 61 2.05 -5.26 1.72
CA ALA A 61 2.92 -4.36 2.49
C ALA A 61 3.53 -3.24 1.60
N LEU A 62 3.98 -3.57 0.37
CA LEU A 62 4.48 -2.57 -0.58
C LEU A 62 3.40 -1.58 -0.98
N GLU A 63 2.19 -2.05 -1.30
CA GLU A 63 1.07 -1.19 -1.67
C GLU A 63 0.69 -0.23 -0.55
N ALA A 64 0.65 -0.70 0.71
CA ALA A 64 0.41 0.14 1.86
C ALA A 64 1.54 1.18 2.06
N ALA A 65 2.81 0.77 1.84
CA ALA A 65 3.95 1.69 1.88
C ALA A 65 3.82 2.80 0.82
N VAL A 66 3.45 2.44 -0.40
CA VAL A 66 3.22 3.42 -1.47
C VAL A 66 2.06 4.36 -1.10
N ALA A 67 0.93 3.83 -0.62
CA ALA A 67 -0.21 4.66 -0.20
C ALA A 67 0.19 5.68 0.90
N THR A 68 0.98 5.24 1.89
CA THR A 68 1.47 6.10 2.97
C THR A 68 2.37 7.23 2.46
N THR A 69 3.17 6.97 1.42
CA THR A 69 4.20 7.92 0.95
C THR A 69 3.72 8.85 -0.15
N LEU A 70 2.62 8.55 -0.85
CA LEU A 70 2.17 9.28 -2.04
C LEU A 70 2.12 10.80 -1.85
N GLY A 71 1.57 11.27 -0.73
CA GLY A 71 1.45 12.70 -0.44
C GLY A 71 2.78 13.43 -0.31
N ALA A 72 3.85 12.71 0.04
CA ALA A 72 5.18 13.27 0.24
C ALA A 72 6.11 13.14 -0.97
N ILE A 73 5.96 12.05 -1.76
CA ILE A 73 6.89 11.75 -2.87
C ILE A 73 6.44 12.37 -4.20
N VAL A 74 5.15 12.65 -4.39
CA VAL A 74 4.67 13.26 -5.63
C VAL A 74 5.18 14.69 -5.74
N PRO A 75 5.93 15.04 -6.79
CA PRO A 75 6.49 16.38 -6.93
C PRO A 75 5.39 17.43 -7.15
N SER A 76 5.68 18.65 -6.77
CA SER A 76 4.84 19.78 -7.15
C SER A 76 4.82 19.97 -8.67
N GLY A 77 3.68 20.38 -9.23
CA GLY A 77 3.55 20.56 -10.67
C GLY A 77 2.11 20.40 -11.15
N THR A 78 1.96 20.41 -12.47
CA THR A 78 0.68 20.14 -13.12
C THR A 78 0.26 18.68 -12.95
N ALA A 79 -1.04 18.39 -13.09
CA ALA A 79 -1.54 17.02 -13.03
C ALA A 79 -0.83 16.10 -14.05
N HIS A 80 -0.54 16.61 -15.26
CA HIS A 80 0.17 15.87 -16.29
C HIS A 80 1.60 15.49 -15.86
N GLU A 81 2.35 16.41 -15.28
CA GLU A 81 3.70 16.16 -14.77
C GLU A 81 3.69 15.14 -13.63
N GLN A 82 2.75 15.28 -12.72
CA GLN A 82 2.57 14.34 -11.60
C GLN A 82 2.22 12.93 -12.07
N ILE A 83 1.31 12.80 -13.03
CA ILE A 83 0.92 11.50 -13.61
C ILE A 83 2.11 10.85 -14.32
N ASN A 84 2.88 11.59 -15.12
CA ASN A 84 4.06 11.07 -15.81
C ASN A 84 5.14 10.62 -14.83
N TRP A 85 5.36 11.39 -13.76
CA TRP A 85 6.28 11.01 -12.71
C TRP A 85 5.82 9.71 -12.01
N LEU A 86 4.54 9.60 -11.65
CA LEU A 86 3.96 8.41 -11.02
C LEU A 86 4.07 7.18 -11.92
N GLN A 87 3.86 7.30 -13.24
CA GLN A 87 4.07 6.20 -14.18
C GLN A 87 5.53 5.72 -14.22
N SER A 88 6.48 6.63 -14.07
CA SER A 88 7.90 6.29 -14.00
C SER A 88 8.24 5.61 -12.67
N PHE A 89 7.68 6.11 -11.57
CA PHE A 89 7.79 5.51 -10.24
C PHE A 89 7.20 4.09 -10.23
N GLU A 90 6.00 3.88 -10.75
CA GLU A 90 5.36 2.55 -10.87
C GLU A 90 6.24 1.55 -11.62
N LYS A 91 6.87 1.96 -12.72
CA LYS A 91 7.79 1.11 -13.50
C LYS A 91 9.06 0.73 -12.72
N SER A 92 9.44 1.51 -11.72
CA SER A 92 10.59 1.23 -10.85
C SER A 92 10.27 0.23 -9.73
N LEU A 93 8.99 -0.04 -9.46
CA LEU A 93 8.56 -0.97 -8.42
C LEU A 93 8.51 -2.42 -8.92
N PRO A 94 8.73 -3.40 -8.04
CA PRO A 94 8.56 -4.80 -8.38
C PRO A 94 7.13 -5.11 -8.85
N THR A 95 7.00 -5.85 -9.94
CA THR A 95 5.70 -6.22 -10.51
C THR A 95 5.15 -7.49 -9.87
N HIS A 96 3.89 -7.48 -9.47
CA HIS A 96 3.16 -8.65 -8.99
C HIS A 96 2.67 -9.47 -10.21
N THR A 97 3.40 -10.52 -10.55
CA THR A 97 3.10 -11.35 -11.76
C THR A 97 2.22 -12.56 -11.48
N VAL A 98 2.12 -13.00 -10.22
CA VAL A 98 1.34 -14.19 -9.82
C VAL A 98 0.22 -13.76 -8.89
N ARG A 99 -1.02 -14.08 -9.24
CA ARG A 99 -2.22 -13.80 -8.43
C ARG A 99 -2.78 -15.09 -7.85
N SER A 100 -3.20 -15.06 -6.59
CA SER A 100 -3.90 -16.19 -5.99
C SER A 100 -5.34 -16.27 -6.52
N GLU A 101 -5.94 -17.46 -6.46
CA GLU A 101 -7.36 -17.64 -6.81
C GLU A 101 -8.29 -16.74 -6.00
N GLN A 102 -7.97 -16.51 -4.72
CA GLN A 102 -8.73 -15.59 -3.86
C GLN A 102 -8.65 -14.13 -4.34
N GLN A 103 -7.48 -13.69 -4.81
CA GLN A 103 -7.35 -12.33 -5.37
C GLN A 103 -8.18 -12.18 -6.64
N ILE A 104 -8.23 -13.21 -7.48
CA ILE A 104 -9.05 -13.23 -8.71
C ILE A 104 -10.54 -13.26 -8.34
N LEU A 105 -10.95 -14.16 -7.43
CA LEU A 105 -12.35 -14.31 -7.02
C LEU A 105 -12.91 -13.04 -6.38
N ARG A 106 -12.10 -12.34 -5.58
CA ARG A 106 -12.49 -11.11 -4.89
C ARG A 106 -12.17 -9.85 -5.69
N GLN A 107 -11.66 -9.98 -6.92
CA GLN A 107 -11.24 -8.86 -7.77
C GLN A 107 -10.29 -7.88 -7.05
N GLN A 108 -9.37 -8.42 -6.24
CA GLN A 108 -8.42 -7.64 -5.46
C GLN A 108 -7.29 -7.11 -6.37
N PHE A 109 -7.61 -6.10 -7.15
CA PHE A 109 -6.69 -5.39 -8.02
C PHE A 109 -6.41 -4.02 -7.41
N SER A 110 -5.14 -3.72 -7.17
CA SER A 110 -4.77 -2.40 -6.67
C SER A 110 -4.76 -1.38 -7.80
N THR A 111 -5.30 -0.22 -7.52
CA THR A 111 -5.29 0.90 -8.46
C THR A 111 -3.85 1.42 -8.59
N PRO A 112 -3.29 1.53 -9.80
CA PRO A 112 -1.98 2.17 -9.98
C PRO A 112 -2.00 3.62 -9.48
N PRO A 113 -0.93 4.10 -8.82
CA PRO A 113 -0.84 5.47 -8.31
C PRO A 113 -1.11 6.57 -9.35
N SER A 114 -0.67 6.38 -10.60
CA SER A 114 -0.93 7.33 -11.69
C SER A 114 -2.41 7.41 -12.05
N ILE A 115 -3.12 6.28 -12.03
CA ILE A 115 -4.57 6.24 -12.25
C ILE A 115 -5.31 6.84 -11.06
N ALA A 116 -4.89 6.53 -9.83
CA ALA A 116 -5.46 7.14 -8.63
C ALA A 116 -5.33 8.68 -8.67
N ARG A 117 -4.18 9.19 -9.09
CA ARG A 117 -3.96 10.63 -9.25
C ARG A 117 -4.85 11.24 -10.33
N LEU A 118 -5.02 10.56 -11.47
CA LEU A 118 -5.94 10.98 -12.53
C LEU A 118 -7.38 11.03 -12.03
N CYS A 119 -7.85 10.01 -11.31
CA CYS A 119 -9.18 9.98 -10.72
C CYS A 119 -9.38 11.15 -9.73
N SER A 120 -8.42 11.39 -8.86
CA SER A 120 -8.45 12.52 -7.93
C SER A 120 -8.52 13.87 -8.66
N TYR A 121 -7.72 14.03 -9.71
CA TYR A 121 -7.74 15.26 -10.53
C TYR A 121 -9.09 15.49 -11.22
N LEU A 122 -9.68 14.43 -11.79
CA LEU A 122 -10.98 14.52 -12.47
C LEU A 122 -12.14 14.73 -11.51
N ALA A 123 -12.10 14.11 -10.33
CA ALA A 123 -13.10 14.29 -9.27
C ALA A 123 -12.99 15.69 -8.63
N ALA A 124 -11.78 16.30 -8.67
CA ALA A 124 -11.49 17.62 -8.10
C ALA A 124 -12.08 17.83 -6.69
N PRO A 125 -11.83 16.91 -5.72
CA PRO A 125 -12.44 17.01 -4.40
C PRO A 125 -11.94 18.26 -3.67
N THR A 126 -12.83 18.83 -2.86
CA THR A 126 -12.59 20.04 -2.06
C THR A 126 -12.69 19.74 -0.57
N SER A 127 -12.34 20.74 0.26
CA SER A 127 -12.49 20.64 1.73
C SER A 127 -13.95 20.52 2.21
N ASP A 128 -14.93 20.74 1.33
CA ASP A 128 -16.35 20.65 1.67
C ASP A 128 -16.96 19.29 1.28
N ASP A 129 -16.17 18.42 0.63
CA ASP A 129 -16.62 17.13 0.13
C ASP A 129 -16.45 15.99 1.13
N ASP A 130 -17.44 15.10 1.17
CA ASP A 130 -17.40 13.81 1.83
C ASP A 130 -17.06 12.73 0.80
N LEU A 131 -15.93 12.03 0.97
CA LEU A 131 -15.50 10.97 0.07
C LEU A 131 -15.80 9.60 0.69
N LEU A 132 -16.38 8.72 -0.11
CA LEU A 132 -16.59 7.31 0.20
C LEU A 132 -15.84 6.43 -0.81
N GLU A 133 -14.94 5.58 -0.32
CA GLU A 133 -14.31 4.51 -1.10
C GLU A 133 -14.77 3.15 -0.57
N PRO A 134 -15.69 2.46 -1.28
CA PRO A 134 -16.31 1.23 -0.80
C PRO A 134 -15.42 -0.01 -0.93
N SER A 135 -14.32 0.07 -1.66
CA SER A 135 -13.38 -1.04 -1.94
C SER A 135 -11.94 -0.55 -1.86
N ALA A 136 -11.58 0.02 -0.70
CA ALA A 136 -10.40 0.85 -0.54
C ALA A 136 -9.05 0.12 -0.72
N GLY A 137 -9.02 -1.22 -0.59
CA GLY A 137 -7.77 -1.97 -0.64
C GLY A 137 -6.81 -1.52 0.44
N THR A 138 -5.59 -1.20 0.04
CA THR A 138 -4.57 -0.59 0.92
C THR A 138 -4.61 0.94 0.92
N GLY A 139 -5.53 1.55 0.14
CA GLY A 139 -5.84 2.98 0.22
C GLY A 139 -5.20 3.87 -0.84
N ILE A 140 -4.58 3.34 -1.88
CA ILE A 140 -3.86 4.14 -2.91
C ILE A 140 -4.79 5.18 -3.57
N LEU A 141 -6.04 4.81 -3.91
CA LEU A 141 -7.00 5.73 -4.52
C LEU A 141 -7.33 6.89 -3.57
N ALA A 142 -7.65 6.57 -2.32
CA ALA A 142 -7.95 7.56 -1.29
C ALA A 142 -6.74 8.44 -0.94
N ALA A 143 -5.52 7.88 -0.88
CA ALA A 143 -4.30 8.61 -0.57
C ALA A 143 -4.02 9.75 -1.54
N SER A 144 -4.43 9.62 -2.80
CA SER A 144 -4.30 10.67 -3.81
C SER A 144 -5.21 11.88 -3.57
N SER A 145 -6.21 11.76 -2.70
CA SER A 145 -7.25 12.80 -2.47
C SER A 145 -7.35 13.24 -1.00
N ALA A 146 -6.76 12.50 -0.05
CA ALA A 146 -7.06 12.60 1.38
C ALA A 146 -6.71 13.94 2.05
N THR A 147 -5.84 14.75 1.46
CA THR A 147 -5.30 15.97 2.10
C THR A 147 -6.27 17.16 2.11
N THR A 148 -7.40 17.08 1.41
CA THR A 148 -8.30 18.22 1.18
C THR A 148 -9.77 17.96 1.47
N LEU A 149 -10.11 16.83 2.13
CA LEU A 149 -11.49 16.40 2.31
C LEU A 149 -12.09 16.85 3.63
N LYS A 150 -13.39 17.11 3.65
CA LYS A 150 -14.17 17.32 4.88
C LYS A 150 -14.29 16.02 5.67
N SER A 151 -14.58 14.90 5.01
CA SER A 151 -14.54 13.58 5.62
C SER A 151 -14.12 12.50 4.62
N LEU A 152 -13.52 11.42 5.13
CA LEU A 152 -13.10 10.25 4.37
C LEU A 152 -13.68 9.00 5.02
N ARG A 153 -14.40 8.19 4.25
CA ARG A 153 -14.93 6.90 4.67
C ARG A 153 -14.40 5.81 3.76
N LEU A 154 -13.70 4.86 4.36
CA LEU A 154 -13.05 3.76 3.66
C LEU A 154 -13.63 2.43 4.12
N ASN A 155 -14.00 1.57 3.17
CA ASN A 155 -14.43 0.21 3.44
C ASN A 155 -13.53 -0.78 2.70
N GLU A 156 -13.13 -1.86 3.38
CA GLU A 156 -12.37 -2.96 2.80
C GLU A 156 -12.85 -4.28 3.41
N LEU A 157 -13.15 -5.26 2.55
CA LEU A 157 -13.69 -6.57 2.94
C LEU A 157 -12.61 -7.52 3.46
N ASP A 158 -11.40 -7.46 2.89
CA ASP A 158 -10.30 -8.34 3.29
C ASP A 158 -9.70 -7.87 4.62
N PRO A 159 -9.69 -8.70 5.67
CA PRO A 159 -9.25 -8.27 7.00
C PRO A 159 -7.77 -7.86 7.04
N THR A 160 -6.91 -8.47 6.22
CA THR A 160 -5.48 -8.12 6.14
C THR A 160 -5.30 -6.72 5.54
N ARG A 161 -5.97 -6.46 4.40
CA ARG A 161 -5.94 -5.14 3.76
C ARG A 161 -6.60 -4.08 4.63
N ALA A 162 -7.72 -4.41 5.30
CA ALA A 162 -8.38 -3.51 6.25
C ALA A 162 -7.50 -3.16 7.45
N ALA A 163 -6.66 -4.10 7.93
CA ALA A 163 -5.69 -3.82 8.98
C ALA A 163 -4.62 -2.83 8.49
N LEU A 164 -4.03 -3.04 7.30
CA LEU A 164 -3.08 -2.11 6.69
C LEU A 164 -3.72 -0.74 6.44
N LEU A 165 -4.95 -0.71 5.92
CA LEU A 165 -5.67 0.53 5.65
C LEU A 165 -5.82 1.43 6.89
N ARG A 166 -6.05 0.85 8.08
CA ARG A 166 -6.11 1.59 9.35
C ARG A 166 -4.77 2.21 9.77
N HIS A 167 -3.65 1.69 9.27
CA HIS A 167 -2.33 2.28 9.51
C HIS A 167 -1.99 3.37 8.48
N VAL A 168 -2.51 3.25 7.27
CA VAL A 168 -2.36 4.30 6.24
C VAL A 168 -3.23 5.53 6.58
N PHE A 169 -4.43 5.28 7.13
CA PHE A 169 -5.39 6.32 7.55
C PHE A 169 -5.78 6.10 9.01
N PRO A 170 -4.99 6.59 9.99
CA PRO A 170 -5.21 6.45 11.43
C PRO A 170 -6.40 7.24 11.96
#